data_21614d95961f7c91f72d262987aa7350
#
_entry.id   21614d95961f7c91f72d262987aa7350
#
_cell.length_a   1.000
_cell.length_b   1.000
_cell.length_c   1.000
_cell.angle_alpha   90.00
_cell.angle_beta   90.00
_cell.angle_gamma   90.00
#
_symmetry.space_group_name_H-M   'P 1'
#
loop_
_entity.id
_entity.type
_entity.pdbx_description
1 polymer ?
#
loop_
_entity_poly.entity_id
_entity_poly.type
_entity_poly.pdbx_seq_one_letter_code
_entity_poly.pdbx_strand_id
1 'polypeptide(L)'
;MEIYYGGAGIVVLQKFKGETCVLLGERADGQGLALPAGKKKVADGILKFTALRELKEECGFIIPQTPEYLLRVEFAFRNFAPFKRVNKESGEVLNNFMAISEVYKFELREDEDLTFFMNFDNSGRVIMDGELKNVKFYTLKEILNSENIFPPTLVTLNKVFEKELTLLFKKEVLG
;
A
#
# COMPACT_ATOMS: atom_id res chain seq x y z
N MET A 1 -5.01 22.68 10.58
CA MET A 1 -4.68 21.24 10.51
C MET A 1 -3.21 21.12 10.12
N GLU A 2 -2.43 20.45 10.93
CA GLU A 2 -1.01 20.26 10.62
C GLU A 2 -0.83 19.34 9.42
N ILE A 3 0.19 19.62 8.61
CA ILE A 3 0.52 18.86 7.42
C ILE A 3 1.78 18.05 7.70
N TYR A 4 1.69 16.74 7.52
CA TYR A 4 2.82 15.82 7.65
C TYR A 4 3.24 15.27 6.29
N TYR A 5 4.39 15.71 5.86
CA TYR A 5 5.11 15.13 4.73
C TYR A 5 5.91 13.91 5.19
N GLY A 6 5.88 12.85 4.43
CA GLY A 6 6.90 11.85 4.64
C GLY A 6 6.43 10.42 4.76
N GLY A 7 5.43 10.07 4.01
CA GLY A 7 5.08 8.67 3.75
C GLY A 7 5.32 8.29 2.30
N ALA A 8 5.48 7.00 2.06
CA ALA A 8 5.49 6.42 0.72
C ALA A 8 4.84 5.06 0.71
N GLY A 9 4.16 4.75 -0.37
CA GLY A 9 3.58 3.46 -0.65
C GLY A 9 3.94 2.98 -2.05
N ILE A 10 3.65 1.72 -2.32
CA ILE A 10 3.91 1.13 -3.62
C ILE A 10 2.75 0.26 -4.07
N VAL A 11 2.37 0.42 -5.34
CA VAL A 11 1.41 -0.42 -6.04
C VAL A 11 2.21 -1.43 -6.87
N VAL A 12 2.19 -2.68 -6.45
CA VAL A 12 2.79 -3.78 -7.21
C VAL A 12 1.69 -4.49 -7.96
N LEU A 13 1.82 -4.54 -9.27
CA LEU A 13 0.82 -5.11 -10.19
C LEU A 13 1.35 -6.38 -10.83
N GLN A 14 0.46 -7.33 -11.04
CA GLN A 14 0.69 -8.49 -11.91
C GLN A 14 -0.62 -8.89 -12.58
N LYS A 15 -0.54 -9.32 -13.82
CA LYS A 15 -1.67 -9.93 -14.51
C LYS A 15 -1.68 -11.44 -14.30
N PHE A 16 -2.83 -11.99 -13.96
CA PHE A 16 -3.09 -13.42 -13.90
C PHE A 16 -4.28 -13.73 -14.82
N LYS A 17 -4.07 -14.55 -15.82
CA LYS A 17 -5.09 -14.93 -16.81
C LYS A 17 -5.82 -13.69 -17.39
N GLY A 18 -5.06 -12.65 -17.71
CA GLY A 18 -5.58 -11.39 -18.25
C GLY A 18 -6.18 -10.42 -17.22
N GLU A 19 -6.32 -10.82 -15.97
CA GLU A 19 -6.83 -9.94 -14.90
C GLU A 19 -5.68 -9.22 -14.19
N THR A 20 -5.85 -7.91 -13.98
CA THR A 20 -4.92 -7.12 -13.17
C THR A 20 -5.14 -7.41 -11.69
N CYS A 21 -4.05 -7.78 -11.01
CA CYS A 21 -4.03 -8.01 -9.57
C CYS A 21 -3.07 -7.04 -8.89
N VAL A 22 -3.39 -6.68 -7.65
CA VAL A 22 -2.65 -5.72 -6.84
C VAL A 22 -2.18 -6.40 -5.55
N LEU A 23 -0.92 -6.23 -5.21
CA LEU A 23 -0.36 -6.73 -3.96
C LEU A 23 -0.88 -5.91 -2.78
N LEU A 24 -1.68 -6.52 -1.94
CA LEU A 24 -2.24 -5.95 -0.71
C LEU A 24 -2.09 -6.92 0.45
N GLY A 25 -2.26 -6.41 1.65
CA GLY A 25 -2.38 -7.21 2.86
C GLY A 25 -3.41 -6.63 3.81
N GLU A 26 -3.89 -7.43 4.72
CA GLU A 26 -4.78 -7.00 5.78
C GLU A 26 -3.97 -6.36 6.91
N ARG A 27 -4.30 -5.16 7.30
CA ARG A 27 -3.63 -4.50 8.43
C ARG A 27 -3.86 -5.27 9.73
N ALA A 28 -2.79 -5.53 10.45
CA ALA A 28 -2.85 -6.23 11.73
C ALA A 28 -3.67 -5.48 12.80
N ASP A 29 -3.83 -4.15 12.65
CA ASP A 29 -4.65 -3.31 13.52
C ASP A 29 -6.15 -3.33 13.19
N GLY A 30 -6.58 -4.14 12.22
CA GLY A 30 -7.99 -4.29 11.83
C GLY A 30 -8.54 -3.19 10.92
N GLN A 31 -7.70 -2.30 10.41
CA GLN A 31 -8.15 -1.18 9.56
C GLN A 31 -8.37 -1.56 8.09
N GLY A 32 -8.28 -2.84 7.75
CA GLY A 32 -8.64 -3.36 6.43
C GLY A 32 -7.46 -3.60 5.49
N LEU A 33 -7.80 -3.84 4.23
CA LEU A 33 -6.82 -4.06 3.17
C LEU A 33 -6.00 -2.80 2.91
N ALA A 34 -4.69 -2.94 2.81
CA ALA A 34 -3.78 -1.85 2.59
C ALA A 34 -2.65 -2.18 1.60
N LEU A 35 -2.21 -1.15 0.90
CA LEU A 35 -0.94 -1.17 0.18
C LEU A 35 0.23 -1.23 1.17
N PRO A 36 1.36 -1.87 0.82
CA PRO A 36 2.59 -1.67 1.56
C PRO A 36 2.98 -0.19 1.52
N ALA A 37 3.07 0.40 2.70
CA ALA A 37 3.30 1.83 2.85
C ALA A 37 3.68 2.19 4.29
N GLY A 38 4.47 3.22 4.46
CA GLY A 38 4.82 3.73 5.77
C GLY A 38 5.55 5.05 5.76
N LYS A 39 6.04 5.42 6.92
CA LYS A 39 6.71 6.69 7.15
C LYS A 39 8.17 6.63 6.73
N LYS A 40 8.66 7.74 6.18
CA LYS A 40 10.08 7.91 5.88
C LYS A 40 10.91 7.81 7.17
N LYS A 41 11.97 7.03 7.12
CA LYS A 41 13.06 7.03 8.11
C LYS A 41 14.22 7.87 7.57
N VAL A 42 15.03 8.42 8.46
CA VAL A 42 16.20 9.21 8.06
C VAL A 42 17.13 8.43 7.12
N ALA A 43 17.32 7.13 7.41
CA ALA A 43 18.16 6.25 6.60
C ALA A 43 17.64 6.02 5.17
N ASP A 44 16.36 6.26 4.91
CA ASP A 44 15.78 6.08 3.58
C ASP A 44 16.30 7.13 2.58
N GLY A 45 16.65 8.31 3.04
CA GLY A 45 17.07 9.43 2.21
C GLY A 45 15.92 10.04 1.43
N ILE A 46 15.39 9.36 0.44
CA ILE A 46 14.24 9.79 -0.39
C ILE A 46 13.06 8.84 -0.29
N LEU A 47 11.86 9.34 -0.58
CA LEU A 47 10.60 8.60 -0.43
C LEU A 47 10.50 7.32 -1.27
N LYS A 48 11.17 7.27 -2.41
CA LYS A 48 11.29 6.06 -3.22
C LYS A 48 11.87 4.89 -2.41
N PHE A 49 12.92 5.13 -1.64
CA PHE A 49 13.53 4.11 -0.80
C PHE A 49 12.68 3.77 0.42
N THR A 50 11.88 4.71 0.90
CA THR A 50 10.82 4.41 1.88
C THR A 50 9.84 3.37 1.33
N ALA A 51 9.33 3.58 0.12
CA ALA A 51 8.40 2.64 -0.53
C ALA A 51 9.02 1.24 -0.69
N LEU A 52 10.27 1.15 -1.12
CA LEU A 52 10.99 -0.12 -1.25
C LEU A 52 11.24 -0.81 0.09
N ARG A 53 11.57 -0.05 1.12
CA ARG A 53 11.77 -0.59 2.47
C ARG A 53 10.46 -1.15 3.04
N GLU A 54 9.36 -0.41 2.93
CA GLU A 54 8.06 -0.87 3.41
C GLU A 54 7.57 -2.11 2.64
N LEU A 55 7.79 -2.17 1.33
CA LEU A 55 7.49 -3.35 0.53
C LEU A 55 8.24 -4.60 1.05
N LYS A 56 9.52 -4.44 1.38
CA LYS A 56 10.33 -5.52 1.94
C LYS A 56 9.87 -5.89 3.35
N GLU A 57 9.69 -4.91 4.23
CA GLU A 57 9.34 -5.15 5.64
C GLU A 57 7.93 -5.75 5.78
N GLU A 58 6.95 -5.23 5.06
CA GLU A 58 5.55 -5.62 5.19
C GLU A 58 5.14 -6.82 4.32
N CYS A 59 5.73 -6.97 3.14
CA CYS A 59 5.36 -8.00 2.17
C CYS A 59 6.47 -9.03 1.87
N GLY A 60 7.68 -8.81 2.38
CA GLY A 60 8.82 -9.66 2.07
C GLY A 60 9.24 -9.59 0.60
N PHE A 61 8.93 -8.52 -0.10
CA PHE A 61 9.20 -8.35 -1.52
C PHE A 61 10.41 -7.44 -1.75
N ILE A 62 11.35 -7.91 -2.57
CA ILE A 62 12.53 -7.15 -2.99
C ILE A 62 12.50 -7.05 -4.50
N ILE A 63 12.31 -5.84 -5.03
CA ILE A 63 12.37 -5.61 -6.47
C ILE A 63 13.74 -5.09 -6.88
N PRO A 64 14.31 -5.60 -7.98
CA PRO A 64 15.65 -5.23 -8.43
C PRO A 64 15.71 -3.90 -9.18
N GLN A 65 14.57 -3.36 -9.51
CA GLN A 65 14.45 -2.15 -10.32
C GLN A 65 13.89 -1.00 -9.50
N THR A 66 14.20 0.20 -9.92
CA THR A 66 13.61 1.42 -9.37
C THR A 66 12.14 1.50 -9.76
N PRO A 67 11.20 1.61 -8.80
CA PRO A 67 9.79 1.79 -9.12
C PRO A 67 9.54 3.17 -9.74
N GLU A 68 8.50 3.26 -10.56
CA GLU A 68 8.08 4.51 -11.15
C GLU A 68 7.25 5.34 -10.17
N TYR A 69 7.46 6.65 -10.14
CA TYR A 69 6.56 7.56 -9.47
C TYR A 69 5.18 7.53 -10.12
N LEU A 70 4.14 7.35 -9.32
CA LEU A 70 2.78 7.24 -9.82
C LEU A 70 1.95 8.49 -9.51
N LEU A 71 1.79 8.80 -8.23
CA LEU A 71 0.98 9.94 -7.79
C LEU A 71 1.28 10.33 -6.33
N ARG A 72 0.80 11.50 -5.97
CA ARG A 72 0.77 11.99 -4.59
C ARG A 72 -0.64 11.80 -4.01
N VAL A 73 -0.69 11.30 -2.79
CA VAL A 73 -1.95 11.13 -2.05
C VAL A 73 -1.93 12.03 -0.83
N GLU A 74 -3.01 12.78 -0.65
CA GLU A 74 -3.29 13.56 0.53
C GLU A 74 -4.48 12.95 1.25
N PHE A 75 -4.32 12.66 2.55
CA PHE A 75 -5.39 12.10 3.35
C PHE A 75 -5.50 12.82 4.69
N ALA A 76 -6.70 13.32 5.01
CA ALA A 76 -6.98 13.96 6.28
C ALA A 76 -7.40 12.93 7.33
N PHE A 77 -6.56 12.71 8.32
CA PHE A 77 -6.92 11.93 9.50
C PHE A 77 -7.64 12.83 10.49
N ARG A 78 -8.90 12.50 10.82
CA ARG A 78 -9.73 13.25 11.75
C ARG A 78 -10.23 12.30 12.83
N ASN A 79 -9.68 12.40 14.02
CA ASN A 79 -10.00 11.50 15.15
C ASN A 79 -9.96 10.00 14.76
N PHE A 80 -9.10 9.67 13.83
CA PHE A 80 -9.00 8.33 13.28
C PHE A 80 -8.03 7.50 14.13
N ALA A 81 -8.53 6.87 15.20
CA ALA A 81 -7.75 5.93 15.97
C ALA A 81 -7.43 4.67 15.12
N PRO A 82 -6.22 4.11 15.19
CA PRO A 82 -5.15 4.44 16.13
C PRO A 82 -4.15 5.51 15.66
N PHE A 83 -4.45 6.24 14.60
CA PHE A 83 -3.52 7.18 13.98
C PHE A 83 -3.47 8.49 14.75
N LYS A 84 -2.40 8.62 15.54
CA LYS A 84 -2.07 9.83 16.28
C LYS A 84 -0.66 10.29 15.91
N ARG A 85 -0.46 11.59 15.90
CA ARG A 85 0.87 12.19 15.78
C ARG A 85 1.21 12.88 17.08
N VAL A 86 2.48 12.83 17.44
CA VAL A 86 2.98 13.60 18.57
C VAL A 86 3.85 14.71 18.03
N ASN A 87 3.51 15.94 18.36
CA ASN A 87 4.39 17.08 18.08
C ASN A 87 5.66 16.90 18.91
N LYS A 88 6.81 16.83 18.25
CA LYS A 88 8.09 16.56 18.90
C LYS A 88 8.58 17.69 19.81
N GLU A 89 8.14 18.92 19.54
CA GLU A 89 8.55 20.10 20.32
C GLU A 89 7.65 20.30 21.54
N SER A 90 6.34 20.19 21.39
CA SER A 90 5.36 20.44 22.45
C SER A 90 4.93 19.19 23.22
N GLY A 91 5.16 17.98 22.68
CA GLY A 91 4.64 16.73 23.21
C GLY A 91 3.14 16.56 23.02
N GLU A 92 2.49 17.48 22.32
CA GLU A 92 1.05 17.45 22.07
C GLU A 92 0.65 16.28 21.15
N VAL A 93 -0.43 15.58 21.52
CA VAL A 93 -0.99 14.51 20.69
C VAL A 93 -2.00 15.10 19.71
N LEU A 94 -1.72 14.97 18.43
CA LEU A 94 -2.58 15.45 17.36
C LEU A 94 -3.49 14.32 16.88
N ASN A 95 -4.79 14.53 16.98
CA ASN A 95 -5.81 13.61 16.48
C ASN A 95 -6.27 13.96 15.07
N ASN A 96 -5.96 15.17 14.61
CA ASN A 96 -6.33 15.68 13.31
C ASN A 96 -5.08 16.15 12.58
N PHE A 97 -4.77 15.52 11.45
CA PHE A 97 -3.62 15.91 10.64
C PHE A 97 -3.82 15.50 9.18
N MET A 98 -3.16 16.20 8.29
CA MET A 98 -3.06 15.85 6.88
C MET A 98 -1.79 15.03 6.63
N ALA A 99 -1.93 13.81 6.15
CA ALA A 99 -0.80 13.02 5.72
C ALA A 99 -0.62 13.14 4.20
N ILE A 100 0.62 13.37 3.78
CA ILE A 100 0.98 13.44 2.37
C ILE A 100 1.97 12.33 2.09
N SER A 101 1.66 11.50 1.11
CA SER A 101 2.46 10.36 0.71
C SER A 101 2.67 10.34 -0.80
N GLU A 102 3.84 9.89 -1.20
CA GLU A 102 4.11 9.55 -2.60
C GLU A 102 3.83 8.07 -2.82
N VAL A 103 3.22 7.75 -3.93
CA VAL A 103 2.93 6.37 -4.34
C VAL A 103 3.72 6.05 -5.59
N TYR A 104 4.39 4.92 -5.55
CA TYR A 104 5.19 4.37 -6.64
C TYR A 104 4.52 3.14 -7.23
N LYS A 105 4.90 2.76 -8.43
CA LYS A 105 4.38 1.60 -9.14
C LYS A 105 5.51 0.69 -9.58
N PHE A 106 5.30 -0.61 -9.46
CA PHE A 106 6.09 -1.66 -10.08
C PHE A 106 5.16 -2.69 -10.70
N GLU A 107 5.40 -3.04 -11.96
CA GLU A 107 4.59 -4.01 -12.69
C GLU A 107 5.42 -5.25 -13.01
N LEU A 108 4.92 -6.40 -12.57
CA LEU A 108 5.46 -7.72 -12.88
C LEU A 108 4.86 -8.23 -14.20
N ARG A 109 5.64 -8.94 -14.98
CA ARG A 109 5.11 -9.66 -16.14
C ARG A 109 4.22 -10.81 -15.68
N GLU A 110 3.27 -11.20 -16.52
CA GLU A 110 2.31 -12.26 -16.21
C GLU A 110 2.97 -13.60 -15.85
N ASP A 111 4.10 -13.89 -16.49
CA ASP A 111 4.84 -15.14 -16.35
C ASP A 111 6.01 -15.08 -15.35
N GLU A 112 6.17 -13.97 -14.64
CA GLU A 112 7.28 -13.85 -13.69
C GLU A 112 7.08 -14.73 -12.46
N ASP A 113 8.12 -15.49 -12.13
CA ASP A 113 8.16 -16.27 -10.90
C ASP A 113 8.42 -15.35 -9.70
N LEU A 114 7.41 -15.26 -8.82
CA LEU A 114 7.44 -14.38 -7.65
C LEU A 114 8.54 -14.75 -6.65
N THR A 115 9.02 -16.00 -6.65
CA THR A 115 10.05 -16.43 -5.71
C THR A 115 11.37 -15.68 -5.88
N PHE A 116 11.65 -15.16 -7.08
CA PHE A 116 12.83 -14.32 -7.32
C PHE A 116 12.77 -12.95 -6.62
N PHE A 117 11.59 -12.51 -6.22
CA PHE A 117 11.39 -11.22 -5.57
C PHE A 117 11.17 -11.35 -4.06
N MET A 118 11.14 -12.56 -3.52
CA MET A 118 10.82 -12.79 -2.11
C MET A 118 12.06 -12.87 -1.23
N ASN A 119 11.97 -12.27 -0.05
CA ASN A 119 13.01 -12.28 0.96
C ASN A 119 12.82 -13.48 1.90
N PHE A 120 13.57 -14.54 1.68
CA PHE A 120 13.50 -15.77 2.48
C PHE A 120 14.56 -15.78 3.59
N ASP A 121 14.19 -16.34 4.74
CA ASP A 121 15.15 -16.72 5.76
C ASP A 121 15.83 -18.08 5.42
N ASN A 122 16.74 -18.51 6.30
CA ASN A 122 17.47 -19.78 6.09
C ASN A 122 16.56 -21.04 6.16
N SER A 123 15.34 -20.91 6.69
CA SER A 123 14.35 -22.00 6.73
C SER A 123 13.38 -22.01 5.55
N GLY A 124 13.52 -21.06 4.61
CA GLY A 124 12.64 -20.90 3.45
C GLY A 124 11.34 -20.16 3.76
N ARG A 125 11.25 -19.48 4.88
CA ARG A 125 10.09 -18.62 5.22
C ARG A 125 10.33 -17.21 4.73
N VAL A 126 9.25 -16.57 4.26
CA VAL A 126 9.29 -15.15 3.89
C VAL A 126 9.43 -14.30 5.15
N ILE A 127 10.42 -13.41 5.14
CA ILE A 127 10.68 -12.49 6.25
C ILE A 127 9.75 -11.29 6.11
N MET A 128 8.84 -11.10 7.08
CA MET A 128 7.90 -9.98 7.18
C MET A 128 7.80 -9.51 8.63
N ASP A 129 7.46 -8.23 8.82
CA ASP A 129 7.34 -7.63 10.16
C ASP A 129 5.99 -7.91 10.85
N GLY A 130 4.99 -8.41 10.12
CA GLY A 130 3.67 -8.73 10.64
C GLY A 130 2.69 -7.56 10.71
N GLU A 131 3.03 -6.39 10.19
CA GLU A 131 2.10 -5.26 10.10
C GLU A 131 0.98 -5.51 9.09
N LEU A 132 1.26 -6.28 8.03
CA LEU A 132 0.27 -6.81 7.10
C LEU A 132 0.18 -8.33 7.23
N LYS A 133 -1.04 -8.86 7.16
CA LYS A 133 -1.37 -10.29 7.15
C LYS A 133 -2.03 -10.66 5.85
N ASN A 134 -2.02 -11.96 5.51
CA ASN A 134 -2.67 -12.48 4.30
C ASN A 134 -2.26 -11.70 3.05
N VAL A 135 -0.97 -11.40 2.94
CA VAL A 135 -0.40 -10.68 1.81
C VAL A 135 -0.49 -11.54 0.56
N LYS A 136 -1.19 -11.03 -0.44
CA LYS A 136 -1.36 -11.69 -1.74
C LYS A 136 -1.68 -10.68 -2.83
N PHE A 137 -1.72 -11.16 -4.07
CA PHE A 137 -2.27 -10.40 -5.18
C PHE A 137 -3.79 -10.54 -5.19
N TYR A 138 -4.48 -9.42 -4.99
CA TYR A 138 -5.94 -9.32 -5.02
C TYR A 138 -6.39 -8.89 -6.42
N THR A 139 -7.43 -9.54 -6.94
CA THR A 139 -8.09 -9.07 -8.16
C THR A 139 -8.84 -7.76 -7.89
N LEU A 140 -9.08 -6.97 -8.92
CA LEU A 140 -9.90 -5.76 -8.76
C LEU A 140 -11.33 -6.09 -8.30
N LYS A 141 -11.85 -7.25 -8.69
CA LYS A 141 -13.16 -7.73 -8.23
C LYS A 141 -13.16 -8.03 -6.72
N GLU A 142 -12.13 -8.70 -6.21
CA GLU A 142 -11.98 -8.94 -4.76
C GLU A 142 -11.88 -7.63 -3.98
N ILE A 143 -11.15 -6.65 -4.52
CA ILE A 143 -11.03 -5.32 -3.93
C ILE A 143 -12.39 -4.61 -3.91
N LEU A 144 -13.12 -4.63 -5.03
CA LEU A 144 -14.44 -4.00 -5.16
C LEU A 144 -15.44 -4.59 -4.17
N ASN A 145 -15.39 -5.91 -3.93
CA ASN A 145 -16.26 -6.62 -3.00
C ASN A 145 -15.79 -6.60 -1.55
N SER A 146 -14.63 -6.02 -1.27
CA SER A 146 -14.13 -5.90 0.09
C SER A 146 -14.91 -4.82 0.85
N GLU A 147 -15.40 -5.18 2.04
CA GLU A 147 -16.12 -4.25 2.91
C GLU A 147 -15.21 -3.37 3.76
N ASN A 148 -13.93 -3.75 3.85
CA ASN A 148 -12.98 -3.07 4.72
C ASN A 148 -11.65 -2.82 4.00
N ILE A 149 -11.51 -1.61 3.48
CA ILE A 149 -10.27 -1.12 2.85
C ILE A 149 -9.76 0.06 3.64
N PHE A 150 -8.48 0.05 3.96
CA PHE A 150 -7.82 1.17 4.63
C PHE A 150 -8.00 2.45 3.82
N PRO A 151 -8.55 3.54 4.42
CA PRO A 151 -8.99 4.70 3.65
C PRO A 151 -7.94 5.33 2.73
N PRO A 152 -6.67 5.54 3.13
CA PRO A 152 -5.65 6.04 2.20
C PRO A 152 -5.41 5.11 1.00
N THR A 153 -5.48 3.80 1.23
CA THR A 153 -5.38 2.79 0.16
C THR A 153 -6.56 2.91 -0.80
N LEU A 154 -7.77 3.05 -0.29
CA LEU A 154 -8.97 3.23 -1.12
C LEU A 154 -8.85 4.46 -2.02
N VAL A 155 -8.39 5.58 -1.48
CA VAL A 155 -8.15 6.81 -2.27
C VAL A 155 -7.15 6.55 -3.39
N THR A 156 -6.06 5.85 -3.09
CA THR A 156 -5.03 5.51 -4.06
C THR A 156 -5.58 4.61 -5.17
N LEU A 157 -6.23 3.51 -4.80
CA LEU A 157 -6.79 2.55 -5.75
C LEU A 157 -7.86 3.17 -6.65
N ASN A 158 -8.72 4.03 -6.10
CA ASN A 158 -9.71 4.74 -6.88
C ASN A 158 -9.08 5.67 -7.93
N LYS A 159 -7.97 6.33 -7.59
CA LYS A 159 -7.25 7.17 -8.57
C LYS A 159 -6.54 6.34 -9.64
N VAL A 160 -5.94 5.22 -9.26
CA VAL A 160 -5.18 4.35 -10.18
C VAL A 160 -6.09 3.54 -11.10
N PHE A 161 -7.21 3.04 -10.57
CA PHE A 161 -8.10 2.10 -11.25
C PHE A 161 -9.52 2.64 -11.45
N GLU A 162 -9.68 3.94 -11.55
CA GLU A 162 -11.01 4.56 -11.68
C GLU A 162 -11.85 3.95 -12.82
N LYS A 163 -11.24 3.78 -13.99
CA LYS A 163 -11.93 3.23 -15.17
C LYS A 163 -12.31 1.76 -14.98
N GLU A 164 -11.37 0.97 -14.52
CA GLU A 164 -11.52 -0.48 -14.33
C GLU A 164 -12.54 -0.80 -13.24
N LEU A 165 -12.47 -0.12 -12.11
CA LEU A 165 -13.42 -0.29 -10.99
C LEU A 165 -14.83 0.16 -11.38
N THR A 166 -14.96 1.25 -12.14
CA THR A 166 -16.25 1.72 -12.65
C THR A 166 -16.89 0.68 -13.58
N LEU A 167 -16.11 0.07 -14.47
CA LEU A 167 -16.61 -0.97 -15.39
C LEU A 167 -17.04 -2.23 -14.64
N LEU A 168 -16.29 -2.65 -13.63
CA LEU A 168 -16.66 -3.80 -12.80
C LEU A 168 -17.94 -3.54 -12.02
N PHE A 169 -18.06 -2.37 -11.41
CA PHE A 169 -19.27 -1.96 -10.69
C PHE A 169 -20.50 -1.99 -11.59
N LYS A 170 -20.40 -1.46 -12.81
CA LYS A 170 -21.50 -1.49 -13.79
C LYS A 170 -21.90 -2.92 -14.15
N LYS A 171 -20.95 -3.83 -14.32
CA LYS A 171 -21.25 -5.25 -14.61
C LYS A 171 -21.99 -5.93 -13.46
N GLU A 172 -21.62 -5.64 -12.21
CA GLU A 172 -22.27 -6.23 -11.05
C GLU A 172 -23.69 -5.67 -10.79
N VAL A 173 -23.89 -4.38 -11.06
CA VAL A 173 -25.20 -3.73 -10.84
C VAL A 173 -26.16 -3.96 -12.01
N LEU A 174 -25.66 -4.04 -13.24
CA LEU A 174 -26.47 -4.12 -14.46
C LEU A 174 -26.51 -5.54 -15.08
N GLY A 175 -25.66 -6.42 -14.61
CA GLY A 175 -25.63 -7.81 -15.03
C GLY A 175 -26.60 -8.64 -14.23
#